data_a0a659f3834f43fabf8bfc9628a12d1b
#
_entry.id   a0a659f3834f43fabf8bfc9628a12d1b
#
_cell.length_a   1.000
_cell.length_b   1.000
_cell.length_c   1.000
_cell.angle_alpha   90.00
_cell.angle_beta   90.00
_cell.angle_gamma   90.00
#
_symmetry.space_group_name_H-M   'P 1'
#
loop_
_entity.id
_entity.type
_entity.pdbx_description
1 polymer ?
#
loop_
_entity_poly.entity_id
_entity_poly.type
_entity_poly.pdbx_seq_one_letter_code
_entity_poly.pdbx_strand_id
1 'polypeptide(L)'
;MQILTYPHYTLRYKSKPVTRVDAALRKLVAEMFDLMYEASGVGLAGNQVDLPLRLFVVNMAVEQGQGEELVFINPVLSHLKGNEEGDEGCLSLPELYGNVVRAKQVHVQAYNLRGEEFSADLDGLSARVIQHENDHLDGVLFIDRMTTAGKLAMRESLEEFELEQKSLRDLGQLESDQEIELRVAEWVQKYCQPSE
;
A
#
# COMPACT_ATOMS: atom_id res chain seq x y z
N MET A 1 12.28 -1.83 -9.58
CA MET A 1 11.01 -1.92 -8.82
C MET A 1 9.86 -1.61 -9.76
N GLN A 2 8.65 -2.13 -9.54
CA GLN A 2 7.45 -1.83 -10.34
C GLN A 2 6.21 -1.94 -9.46
N ILE A 3 5.13 -1.24 -9.83
CA ILE A 3 3.85 -1.35 -9.13
C ILE A 3 3.16 -2.64 -9.58
N LEU A 4 2.76 -3.43 -8.60
CA LEU A 4 2.04 -4.69 -8.80
C LEU A 4 0.56 -4.43 -9.02
N THR A 5 -0.05 -5.18 -9.92
CA THR A 5 -1.49 -5.11 -10.19
C THR A 5 -2.24 -6.31 -9.58
N TYR A 6 -3.49 -6.08 -9.19
CA TYR A 6 -4.39 -7.14 -8.72
C TYR A 6 -4.55 -8.25 -9.79
N PRO A 7 -4.60 -9.52 -9.38
CA PRO A 7 -4.60 -10.09 -8.03
C PRO A 7 -3.23 -10.66 -7.57
N HIS A 8 -2.17 -9.86 -7.57
CA HIS A 8 -0.86 -10.34 -7.16
C HIS A 8 -0.84 -10.77 -5.67
N TYR A 9 -0.13 -11.86 -5.33
CA TYR A 9 -0.06 -12.45 -3.98
C TYR A 9 0.35 -11.43 -2.90
N THR A 10 1.39 -10.63 -3.15
CA THR A 10 1.91 -9.67 -2.16
C THR A 10 0.90 -8.60 -1.77
N LEU A 11 -0.05 -8.25 -2.67
CA LEU A 11 -1.12 -7.29 -2.35
C LEU A 11 -2.06 -7.80 -1.24
N ARG A 12 -2.15 -9.11 -1.05
CA ARG A 12 -2.96 -9.75 -0.02
C ARG A 12 -2.14 -10.21 1.20
N TYR A 13 -0.83 -10.04 1.14
CA TYR A 13 0.05 -10.42 2.24
C TYR A 13 -0.04 -9.41 3.39
N LYS A 14 -0.14 -9.90 4.62
CA LYS A 14 -0.08 -9.04 5.82
C LYS A 14 1.37 -8.72 6.15
N SER A 15 1.79 -7.51 5.85
CA SER A 15 3.14 -6.99 6.03
C SER A 15 3.64 -7.11 7.46
N LYS A 16 4.93 -7.39 7.61
CA LYS A 16 5.58 -7.56 8.90
C LYS A 16 6.26 -6.26 9.37
N PRO A 17 6.30 -6.03 10.69
CA PRO A 17 6.97 -4.85 11.23
C PRO A 17 8.44 -4.78 10.85
N VAL A 18 8.89 -3.60 10.45
CA VAL A 18 10.30 -3.31 10.18
C VAL A 18 11.04 -3.14 11.49
N THR A 19 12.17 -3.83 11.66
CA THR A 19 13.00 -3.76 12.88
C THR A 19 14.28 -2.97 12.67
N ARG A 20 14.68 -2.69 11.42
CA ARG A 20 15.87 -1.88 11.12
C ARG A 20 15.72 -1.08 9.84
N VAL A 21 16.38 0.07 9.80
CA VAL A 21 16.45 0.95 8.62
C VAL A 21 17.92 1.12 8.24
N ASP A 22 18.33 0.45 7.18
CA ASP A 22 19.69 0.55 6.61
C ASP A 22 19.70 1.41 5.33
N ALA A 23 20.89 1.60 4.74
CA ALA A 23 21.05 2.37 3.50
C ALA A 23 20.31 1.74 2.31
N ALA A 24 20.20 0.41 2.28
CA ALA A 24 19.48 -0.29 1.21
C ALA A 24 17.98 -0.04 1.30
N LEU A 25 17.38 -0.09 2.51
CA LEU A 25 15.96 0.25 2.69
C LEU A 25 15.68 1.71 2.33
N ARG A 26 16.58 2.65 2.69
CA ARG A 26 16.44 4.07 2.31
C ARG A 26 16.41 4.25 0.80
N LYS A 27 17.25 3.50 0.06
CA LYS A 27 17.26 3.52 -1.40
C LYS A 27 15.96 2.98 -1.98
N LEU A 28 15.43 1.86 -1.46
CA LEU A 28 14.15 1.31 -1.88
C LEU A 28 13.00 2.29 -1.65
N VAL A 29 12.98 2.99 -0.51
CA VAL A 29 11.98 4.02 -0.23
C VAL A 29 12.07 5.20 -1.19
N ALA A 30 13.28 5.62 -1.58
CA ALA A 30 13.44 6.65 -2.62
C ALA A 30 12.89 6.19 -3.97
N GLU A 31 13.15 4.93 -4.37
CA GLU A 31 12.57 4.34 -5.59
C GLU A 31 11.03 4.24 -5.50
N MET A 32 10.45 4.05 -4.31
CA MET A 32 8.99 4.06 -4.12
C MET A 32 8.40 5.45 -4.41
N PHE A 33 9.06 6.54 -3.96
CA PHE A 33 8.60 7.89 -4.29
C PHE A 33 8.65 8.15 -5.80
N ASP A 34 9.74 7.77 -6.47
CA ASP A 34 9.86 7.92 -7.93
C ASP A 34 8.70 7.21 -8.65
N LEU A 35 8.42 5.95 -8.31
CA LEU A 35 7.31 5.19 -8.88
C LEU A 35 5.93 5.81 -8.57
N MET A 36 5.74 6.29 -7.34
CA MET A 36 4.50 6.96 -6.94
C MET A 36 4.25 8.20 -7.80
N TYR A 37 5.26 9.03 -8.04
CA TYR A 37 5.15 10.22 -8.90
C TYR A 37 4.92 9.86 -10.36
N GLU A 38 5.66 8.89 -10.91
CA GLU A 38 5.47 8.39 -12.27
C GLU A 38 4.02 7.94 -12.52
N ALA A 39 3.40 7.33 -11.50
CA ALA A 39 2.01 6.88 -11.54
C ALA A 39 0.98 7.95 -11.12
N SER A 40 1.41 9.21 -10.84
CA SER A 40 0.55 10.30 -10.36
C SER A 40 -0.21 9.95 -9.07
N GLY A 41 0.40 9.15 -8.20
CA GLY A 41 -0.15 8.75 -6.91
C GLY A 41 0.16 9.75 -5.80
N VAL A 42 -0.63 9.70 -4.73
CA VAL A 42 -0.41 10.45 -3.46
C VAL A 42 0.13 9.58 -2.35
N GLY A 43 0.07 8.25 -2.50
CA GLY A 43 0.58 7.25 -1.58
C GLY A 43 0.98 5.97 -2.30
N LEU A 44 1.87 5.19 -1.69
CA LEU A 44 2.30 3.90 -2.19
C LEU A 44 2.81 3.03 -1.02
N ALA A 45 2.18 1.89 -0.83
CA ALA A 45 2.55 0.93 0.21
C ALA A 45 3.59 -0.09 -0.26
N GLY A 46 4.37 -0.62 0.67
CA GLY A 46 5.37 -1.64 0.40
C GLY A 46 4.81 -2.86 -0.33
N ASN A 47 3.62 -3.33 0.04
CA ASN A 47 2.94 -4.46 -0.63
C ASN A 47 2.75 -4.24 -2.15
N GLN A 48 2.53 -3.00 -2.56
CA GLN A 48 2.29 -2.65 -3.96
C GLN A 48 3.56 -2.70 -4.83
N VAL A 49 4.72 -2.81 -4.21
CA VAL A 49 6.02 -2.90 -4.89
C VAL A 49 6.82 -4.13 -4.48
N ASP A 50 6.11 -5.18 -4.05
CA ASP A 50 6.68 -6.47 -3.63
C ASP A 50 7.62 -6.40 -2.42
N LEU A 51 7.41 -5.39 -1.56
CA LEU A 51 8.07 -5.24 -0.26
C LEU A 51 7.05 -5.53 0.86
N PRO A 52 7.01 -6.75 1.42
CA PRO A 52 6.03 -7.15 2.43
C PRO A 52 6.35 -6.57 3.83
N LEU A 53 6.76 -5.32 3.86
CA LEU A 53 7.20 -4.56 5.03
C LEU A 53 6.12 -3.57 5.44
N ARG A 54 5.91 -3.39 6.76
CA ARG A 54 4.95 -2.39 7.25
C ARG A 54 5.49 -0.99 7.08
N LEU A 55 5.51 -0.52 5.84
CA LEU A 55 5.85 0.86 5.48
C LEU A 55 5.05 1.32 4.26
N PHE A 56 4.80 2.61 4.20
CA PHE A 56 4.30 3.29 3.01
C PHE A 56 4.87 4.70 2.92
N VAL A 57 4.78 5.27 1.72
CA VAL A 57 5.18 6.65 1.41
C VAL A 57 3.98 7.46 1.02
N VAL A 58 4.00 8.77 1.34
CA VAL A 58 2.92 9.71 1.00
C VAL A 58 3.51 11.07 0.63
N ASN A 59 2.99 11.68 -0.42
CA ASN A 59 3.12 13.11 -0.68
C ASN A 59 1.81 13.65 -1.27
N MET A 60 1.15 14.54 -0.54
CA MET A 60 -0.16 15.09 -0.92
C MET A 60 -0.07 16.07 -2.10
N ALA A 61 1.12 16.53 -2.49
CA ALA A 61 1.32 17.44 -3.61
C ALA A 61 1.35 16.75 -4.99
N VAL A 62 1.40 15.41 -5.04
CA VAL A 62 1.45 14.58 -6.27
C VAL A 62 2.72 14.77 -7.10
N GLU A 63 3.36 15.94 -7.06
CA GLU A 63 4.52 16.29 -7.87
C GLU A 63 5.82 16.21 -7.06
N GLN A 64 6.86 15.63 -7.67
CA GLN A 64 8.19 15.57 -7.08
C GLN A 64 8.75 16.99 -6.87
N GLY A 65 9.32 17.21 -5.68
CA GLY A 65 9.89 18.51 -5.30
C GLY A 65 8.86 19.53 -4.79
N GLN A 66 7.58 19.15 -4.74
CA GLN A 66 6.52 19.92 -4.08
C GLN A 66 6.00 19.16 -2.86
N GLY A 67 5.42 19.90 -1.89
CA GLY A 67 4.87 19.30 -0.68
C GLY A 67 5.94 18.69 0.23
N GLU A 68 5.55 17.71 1.02
CA GLU A 68 6.41 17.01 1.98
C GLU A 68 6.36 15.50 1.72
N GLU A 69 7.53 14.90 1.51
CA GLU A 69 7.69 13.45 1.40
C GLU A 69 7.69 12.82 2.80
N LEU A 70 6.64 12.06 3.10
CA LEU A 70 6.47 11.41 4.39
C LEU A 70 6.60 9.89 4.26
N VAL A 71 7.37 9.30 5.17
CA VAL A 71 7.54 7.86 5.26
C VAL A 71 6.96 7.37 6.58
N PHE A 72 6.04 6.43 6.51
CA PHE A 72 5.39 5.82 7.67
C PHE A 72 5.88 4.39 7.83
N ILE A 73 6.72 4.14 8.82
CA ILE A 73 7.23 2.80 9.18
C ILE A 73 6.49 2.33 10.42
N ASN A 74 5.95 1.11 10.38
CA ASN A 74 5.15 0.48 11.45
C ASN A 74 3.98 1.35 11.92
N PRO A 75 3.17 1.90 11.00
CA PRO A 75 2.08 2.78 11.39
C PRO A 75 1.05 2.06 12.27
N VAL A 76 0.54 2.81 13.25
CA VAL A 76 -0.57 2.43 14.12
C VAL A 76 -1.63 3.52 14.03
N LEU A 77 -2.84 3.14 13.61
CA LEU A 77 -3.98 4.04 13.52
C LEU A 77 -4.85 3.91 14.78
N SER A 78 -5.27 5.04 15.32
CA SER A 78 -6.14 5.09 16.49
C SER A 78 -7.07 6.30 16.43
N HIS A 79 -7.97 6.45 17.41
CA HIS A 79 -8.89 7.59 17.55
C HIS A 79 -9.68 7.91 16.26
N LEU A 80 -10.13 6.86 15.55
CA LEU A 80 -10.96 7.03 14.36
C LEU A 80 -12.31 7.66 14.74
N LYS A 81 -12.65 8.81 14.13
CA LYS A 81 -13.87 9.58 14.43
C LYS A 81 -14.61 9.96 13.17
N GLY A 82 -15.93 9.91 13.27
CA GLY A 82 -16.84 10.26 12.16
C GLY A 82 -16.72 9.26 11.00
N ASN A 83 -17.60 9.40 10.03
CA ASN A 83 -17.56 8.63 8.79
C ASN A 83 -17.80 9.56 7.60
N GLU A 84 -17.08 9.32 6.52
CA GLU A 84 -17.21 10.05 5.27
C GLU A 84 -17.08 9.10 4.09
N GLU A 85 -18.09 9.12 3.24
CA GLU A 85 -18.04 8.42 1.96
C GLU A 85 -17.27 9.26 0.94
N GLY A 86 -16.43 8.62 0.14
CA GLY A 86 -15.68 9.29 -0.91
C GLY A 86 -15.12 8.29 -1.91
N ASP A 87 -14.86 8.77 -3.11
CA ASP A 87 -14.32 7.98 -4.20
C ASP A 87 -12.84 7.67 -3.95
N GLU A 88 -12.45 6.42 -4.16
CA GLU A 88 -11.07 5.94 -4.07
C GLU A 88 -10.69 5.17 -5.32
N GLY A 89 -9.45 5.37 -5.77
CA GLY A 89 -8.75 4.53 -6.72
C GLY A 89 -7.49 3.95 -6.08
N CYS A 90 -6.82 3.06 -6.80
CA CYS A 90 -5.59 2.45 -6.33
C CYS A 90 -4.65 2.20 -7.50
N LEU A 91 -3.35 2.49 -7.34
CA LEU A 91 -2.33 2.22 -8.37
C LEU A 91 -2.23 0.72 -8.73
N SER A 92 -2.63 -0.15 -7.82
CA SER A 92 -2.69 -1.60 -8.06
C SER A 92 -3.97 -2.10 -8.73
N LEU A 93 -4.93 -1.21 -8.98
CA LEU A 93 -6.21 -1.46 -9.66
C LEU A 93 -6.47 -0.31 -10.67
N PRO A 94 -5.67 -0.22 -11.74
CA PRO A 94 -5.74 0.88 -12.70
C PRO A 94 -7.15 1.08 -13.24
N GLU A 95 -7.56 2.34 -13.40
CA GLU A 95 -8.85 2.75 -13.96
C GLU A 95 -10.10 2.32 -13.17
N LEU A 96 -9.91 1.66 -12.02
CA LEU A 96 -11.02 1.29 -11.14
C LEU A 96 -11.14 2.28 -9.96
N TYR A 97 -12.35 2.80 -9.81
CA TYR A 97 -12.70 3.75 -8.75
C TYR A 97 -13.99 3.33 -8.07
N GLY A 98 -14.11 3.60 -6.79
CA GLY A 98 -15.34 3.28 -6.08
C GLY A 98 -15.48 3.95 -4.72
N ASN A 99 -16.72 4.13 -4.30
CA ASN A 99 -17.03 4.78 -3.03
C ASN A 99 -16.69 3.89 -1.84
N VAL A 100 -15.90 4.46 -0.94
CA VAL A 100 -15.47 3.83 0.32
C VAL A 100 -15.79 4.74 1.50
N VAL A 101 -16.34 4.16 2.56
CA VAL A 101 -16.55 4.85 3.82
C VAL A 101 -15.28 4.76 4.67
N ARG A 102 -14.73 5.92 5.04
CA ARG A 102 -13.55 6.05 5.91
C ARG A 102 -13.88 6.92 7.14
N ALA A 103 -13.06 6.79 8.17
CA ALA A 103 -13.11 7.76 9.26
C ALA A 103 -12.70 9.14 8.75
N LYS A 104 -13.43 10.19 9.18
CA LYS A 104 -13.11 11.59 8.84
C LYS A 104 -11.82 12.07 9.49
N GLN A 105 -11.53 11.54 10.68
CA GLN A 105 -10.36 11.88 11.46
C GLN A 105 -9.70 10.61 11.96
N VAL A 106 -8.37 10.62 11.99
CA VAL A 106 -7.54 9.52 12.47
C VAL A 106 -6.30 10.07 13.16
N HIS A 107 -5.89 9.44 14.25
CA HIS A 107 -4.57 9.64 14.83
C HIS A 107 -3.64 8.56 14.33
N VAL A 108 -2.49 8.94 13.78
CA VAL A 108 -1.43 8.02 13.33
C VAL A 108 -0.19 8.19 14.16
N GLN A 109 0.44 7.06 14.58
CA GLN A 109 1.79 7.00 15.13
C GLN A 109 2.63 6.13 14.22
N ALA A 110 3.86 6.55 13.91
CA ALA A 110 4.77 5.81 13.04
C ALA A 110 6.23 6.20 13.31
N TYR A 111 7.16 5.50 12.66
CA TYR A 111 8.57 5.88 12.64
C TYR A 111 8.95 6.40 11.25
N ASN A 112 9.86 7.39 11.22
CA ASN A 112 10.47 7.88 9.99
C ASN A 112 11.72 7.06 9.60
N LEU A 113 12.36 7.41 8.47
CA LEU A 113 13.61 6.76 8.03
C LEU A 113 14.82 6.96 8.97
N ARG A 114 14.75 7.88 9.93
CA ARG A 114 15.79 8.05 10.96
C ARG A 114 15.55 7.17 12.19
N GLY A 115 14.41 6.43 12.21
CA GLY A 115 13.98 5.65 13.35
C GLY A 115 13.38 6.50 14.48
N GLU A 116 13.02 7.75 14.19
CA GLU A 116 12.37 8.66 15.13
C GLU A 116 10.87 8.45 15.07
N GLU A 117 10.25 8.32 16.23
CA GLU A 117 8.79 8.24 16.35
C GLU A 117 8.17 9.63 16.12
N PHE A 118 7.06 9.63 15.42
CA PHE A 118 6.21 10.81 15.25
C PHE A 118 4.74 10.43 15.31
N SER A 119 3.89 11.41 15.56
CA SER A 119 2.45 11.24 15.52
C SER A 119 1.76 12.45 14.93
N ALA A 120 0.59 12.25 14.34
CA ALA A 120 -0.23 13.31 13.78
C ALA A 120 -1.73 13.00 13.91
N ASP A 121 -2.52 14.03 14.14
CA ASP A 121 -3.98 14.00 13.97
C ASP A 121 -4.29 14.50 12.56
N LEU A 122 -4.94 13.66 11.77
CA LEU A 122 -5.22 13.90 10.36
C LEU A 122 -6.72 13.94 10.11
N ASP A 123 -7.14 14.73 9.12
CA ASP A 123 -8.52 14.80 8.66
C ASP A 123 -8.61 14.87 7.13
N GLY A 124 -9.85 14.83 6.60
CA GLY A 124 -10.14 14.95 5.17
C GLY A 124 -9.37 13.96 4.31
N LEU A 125 -8.77 14.47 3.23
CA LEU A 125 -8.05 13.64 2.26
C LEU A 125 -6.83 12.96 2.88
N SER A 126 -6.09 13.63 3.75
CA SER A 126 -4.92 13.04 4.42
C SER A 126 -5.33 11.84 5.29
N ALA A 127 -6.42 11.96 6.05
CA ALA A 127 -6.93 10.84 6.85
C ALA A 127 -7.37 9.66 5.95
N ARG A 128 -7.96 9.91 4.78
CA ARG A 128 -8.36 8.89 3.80
C ARG A 128 -7.15 8.16 3.24
N VAL A 129 -6.14 8.89 2.73
CA VAL A 129 -4.92 8.33 2.16
C VAL A 129 -4.19 7.45 3.18
N ILE A 130 -3.97 7.92 4.40
CA ILE A 130 -3.29 7.13 5.43
C ILE A 130 -4.06 5.85 5.78
N GLN A 131 -5.39 5.87 5.81
CA GLN A 131 -6.19 4.66 6.02
C GLN A 131 -6.10 3.71 4.82
N HIS A 132 -6.06 4.23 3.60
CA HIS A 132 -5.90 3.45 2.37
C HIS A 132 -4.54 2.73 2.35
N GLU A 133 -3.45 3.46 2.58
CA GLU A 133 -2.10 2.88 2.60
C GLU A 133 -1.91 1.87 3.76
N ASN A 134 -2.50 2.16 4.92
CA ASN A 134 -2.46 1.21 6.04
C ASN A 134 -3.23 -0.09 5.75
N ASP A 135 -4.34 -0.01 5.01
CA ASP A 135 -5.08 -1.21 4.58
C ASP A 135 -4.20 -2.13 3.74
N HIS A 136 -3.42 -1.57 2.80
CA HIS A 136 -2.46 -2.35 2.02
C HIS A 136 -1.51 -3.16 2.90
N LEU A 137 -1.03 -2.58 4.01
CA LEU A 137 -0.14 -3.29 4.95
C LEU A 137 -0.84 -4.46 5.67
N ASP A 138 -2.15 -4.45 5.72
CA ASP A 138 -2.95 -5.52 6.28
C ASP A 138 -3.51 -6.49 5.20
N GLY A 139 -3.09 -6.32 3.94
CA GLY A 139 -3.55 -7.12 2.79
C GLY A 139 -4.98 -6.80 2.36
N VAL A 140 -5.48 -5.63 2.73
CA VAL A 140 -6.83 -5.14 2.40
C VAL A 140 -6.74 -4.13 1.26
N LEU A 141 -7.61 -4.25 0.27
CA LEU A 141 -7.73 -3.31 -0.85
C LEU A 141 -9.02 -2.49 -0.71
N PHE A 142 -9.09 -1.31 -1.35
CA PHE A 142 -10.27 -0.47 -1.27
C PHE A 142 -11.56 -1.18 -1.72
N ILE A 143 -11.44 -2.12 -2.68
CA ILE A 143 -12.54 -2.96 -3.16
C ILE A 143 -13.17 -3.82 -2.04
N ASP A 144 -12.41 -4.16 -1.00
CA ASP A 144 -12.94 -4.91 0.16
C ASP A 144 -13.81 -4.04 1.06
N ARG A 145 -13.56 -2.71 1.03
CA ARG A 145 -14.28 -1.69 1.81
C ARG A 145 -15.54 -1.17 1.14
N MET A 146 -15.71 -1.43 -0.16
CA MET A 146 -16.88 -0.99 -0.92
C MET A 146 -18.17 -1.65 -0.43
N THR A 147 -19.28 -0.98 -0.67
CA THR A 147 -20.62 -1.54 -0.44
C THR A 147 -20.85 -2.77 -1.34
N THR A 148 -21.82 -3.61 -0.97
CA THR A 148 -22.20 -4.76 -1.81
C THR A 148 -22.61 -4.34 -3.23
N ALA A 149 -23.32 -3.22 -3.37
CA ALA A 149 -23.72 -2.68 -4.68
C ALA A 149 -22.50 -2.22 -5.49
N GLY A 150 -21.53 -1.54 -4.85
CA GLY A 150 -20.27 -1.14 -5.51
C GLY A 150 -19.44 -2.33 -5.97
N LYS A 151 -19.30 -3.36 -5.13
CA LYS A 151 -18.61 -4.61 -5.50
C LYS A 151 -19.28 -5.30 -6.68
N LEU A 152 -20.61 -5.31 -6.70
CA LEU A 152 -21.35 -5.93 -7.81
C LEU A 152 -21.16 -5.17 -9.12
N ALA A 153 -21.15 -3.83 -9.07
CA ALA A 153 -20.91 -3.00 -10.25
C ALA A 153 -19.48 -3.16 -10.83
N MET A 154 -18.49 -3.47 -9.97
CA MET A 154 -17.09 -3.63 -10.36
C MET A 154 -16.71 -5.09 -10.72
N ARG A 155 -17.64 -6.03 -10.53
CA ARG A 155 -17.35 -7.46 -10.63
C ARG A 155 -16.76 -7.86 -11.98
N GLU A 156 -17.32 -7.39 -13.08
CA GLU A 156 -16.87 -7.74 -14.44
C GLU A 156 -15.41 -7.30 -14.65
N SER A 157 -15.07 -6.08 -14.26
CA SER A 157 -13.70 -5.56 -14.37
C SER A 157 -12.71 -6.35 -13.50
N LEU A 158 -13.11 -6.76 -12.29
CA LEU A 158 -12.26 -7.59 -11.43
C LEU A 158 -12.08 -9.01 -12.02
N GLU A 159 -13.12 -9.60 -12.56
CA GLU A 159 -13.06 -10.90 -13.26
C GLU A 159 -12.12 -10.83 -14.48
N GLU A 160 -12.10 -9.70 -15.22
CA GLU A 160 -11.16 -9.48 -16.32
C GLU A 160 -9.71 -9.45 -15.84
N PHE A 161 -9.39 -8.70 -14.77
CA PHE A 161 -8.05 -8.71 -14.16
C PHE A 161 -7.61 -10.12 -13.73
N GLU A 162 -8.49 -10.88 -13.09
CA GLU A 162 -8.20 -12.23 -12.63
C GLU A 162 -7.95 -13.20 -13.80
N LEU A 163 -8.73 -13.08 -14.87
CA LEU A 163 -8.58 -13.89 -16.07
C LEU A 163 -7.27 -13.56 -16.82
N GLU A 164 -6.94 -12.29 -16.95
CA GLU A 164 -5.69 -11.86 -17.58
C GLU A 164 -4.48 -12.38 -16.81
N GLN A 165 -4.45 -12.18 -15.51
CA GLN A 165 -3.36 -12.66 -14.65
C GLN A 165 -3.23 -14.19 -14.68
N LYS A 166 -4.34 -14.89 -14.67
CA LYS A 166 -4.35 -16.35 -14.82
C LYS A 166 -3.78 -16.77 -16.17
N SER A 167 -4.17 -16.13 -17.25
CA SER A 167 -3.66 -16.42 -18.60
C SER A 167 -2.14 -16.20 -18.68
N LEU A 168 -1.64 -15.08 -18.16
CA LEU A 168 -0.20 -14.79 -18.14
C LEU A 168 0.58 -15.82 -17.30
N ARG A 169 -0.01 -16.29 -16.20
CA ARG A 169 0.58 -17.32 -15.35
C ARG A 169 0.61 -18.68 -16.03
N ASP A 170 -0.48 -19.08 -16.69
CA ASP A 170 -0.56 -20.33 -17.45
C ASP A 170 0.43 -20.36 -18.63
N LEU A 171 0.78 -19.18 -19.18
CA LEU A 171 1.82 -19.01 -20.20
C LEU A 171 3.25 -18.97 -19.64
N GLY A 172 3.42 -19.02 -18.32
CA GLY A 172 4.73 -18.91 -17.67
C GLY A 172 5.37 -17.50 -17.78
N GLN A 173 4.56 -16.47 -18.02
CA GLN A 173 5.01 -15.07 -18.11
C GLN A 173 5.01 -14.35 -16.76
N LEU A 174 4.43 -14.96 -15.74
CA LEU A 174 4.45 -14.47 -14.36
C LEU A 174 5.06 -15.52 -13.45
N GLU A 175 5.66 -15.03 -12.37
CA GLU A 175 6.18 -15.88 -11.30
C GLU A 175 5.06 -16.69 -10.64
N SER A 176 5.42 -17.88 -10.17
CA SER A 176 4.51 -18.69 -9.36
C SER A 176 4.35 -18.11 -7.95
N ASP A 177 3.24 -18.40 -7.30
CA ASP A 177 3.01 -17.99 -5.90
C ASP A 177 4.13 -18.51 -4.98
N GLN A 178 4.70 -19.68 -5.27
CA GLN A 178 5.80 -20.25 -4.49
C GLN A 178 7.09 -19.43 -4.62
N GLU A 179 7.44 -18.93 -5.80
CA GLU A 179 8.59 -18.05 -6.01
C GLU A 179 8.40 -16.72 -5.29
N ILE A 180 7.17 -16.17 -5.35
CA ILE A 180 6.81 -14.94 -4.63
C ILE A 180 6.90 -15.15 -3.12
N GLU A 181 6.38 -16.27 -2.59
CA GLU A 181 6.47 -16.61 -1.16
C GLU A 181 7.91 -16.71 -0.65
N LEU A 182 8.80 -17.30 -1.45
CA LEU A 182 10.22 -17.39 -1.10
C LEU A 182 10.85 -15.99 -1.01
N ARG A 183 10.58 -15.12 -1.99
CA ARG A 183 11.07 -13.73 -1.98
C ARG A 183 10.50 -12.92 -0.81
N VAL A 184 9.20 -13.09 -0.51
CA VAL A 184 8.56 -12.50 0.67
C VAL A 184 9.27 -12.94 1.95
N ALA A 185 9.61 -14.23 2.09
CA ALA A 185 10.33 -14.76 3.24
C ALA A 185 11.73 -14.14 3.39
N GLU A 186 12.46 -13.92 2.29
CA GLU A 186 13.76 -13.26 2.29
C GLU A 186 13.67 -11.81 2.81
N TRP A 187 12.68 -11.04 2.36
CA TRP A 187 12.44 -9.68 2.84
C TRP A 187 12.12 -9.67 4.34
N VAL A 188 11.24 -10.57 4.80
CA VAL A 188 10.87 -10.70 6.21
C VAL A 188 12.08 -11.08 7.06
N GLN A 189 12.89 -12.02 6.60
CA GLN A 189 14.12 -12.40 7.30
C GLN A 189 15.09 -11.22 7.40
N LYS A 190 15.23 -10.44 6.34
CA LYS A 190 16.18 -9.33 6.27
C LYS A 190 15.79 -8.15 7.15
N TYR A 191 14.50 -7.79 7.23
CA TYR A 191 14.06 -6.52 7.83
C TYR A 191 13.10 -6.64 9.01
N CYS A 192 12.54 -7.82 9.27
CA CYS A 192 11.48 -8.00 10.28
C CYS A 192 11.89 -8.87 11.47
N GLN A 193 13.12 -9.39 11.46
CA GLN A 193 13.66 -10.13 12.60
C GLN A 193 14.51 -9.18 13.47
N PRO A 194 14.44 -9.29 14.81
CA PRO A 194 15.35 -8.56 15.68
C PRO A 194 16.80 -8.88 15.31
N SER A 195 17.68 -7.87 15.30
CA SER A 195 19.12 -8.10 15.22
C SER A 195 19.55 -8.87 16.47
N GLU A 196 20.25 -9.96 16.31
CA GLU A 196 20.90 -10.68 17.41
C GLU A 196 21.93 -9.77 18.14
#